data_f036f340fbfb0117cde7a6152eb4bfe1
#
_entry.id   f036f340fbfb0117cde7a6152eb4bfe1
#
_cell.length_a   1.000
_cell.length_b   1.000
_cell.length_c   1.000
_cell.angle_alpha   90.00
_cell.angle_beta   90.00
_cell.angle_gamma   90.00
#
_symmetry.space_group_name_H-M   'P 1'
#
loop_
_entity.id
_entity.type
_entity.pdbx_description
1 polymer ?
#
loop_
_entity_poly.entity_id
_entity_poly.type
_entity_poly.pdbx_seq_one_letter_code
_entity_poly.pdbx_strand_id
1 'polypeptide(L)'
;MIRYLLDTNAWIVYLKGRQTGVRSHLEVCSRHQITTCSIVWAELLHGARKYENPTERESRVERLLLPLENFDFDLAAARHYAVSRHALEKAGMIIGLNDLLIASIALANDLTVVSNNTDEFKRVPGLRVEDWSA
;
A
#
# COMPACT_ATOMS: atom_id res chain seq x y z
N MET A 1 -18.35 -3.37 -4.27
CA MET A 1 -17.55 -2.15 -4.53
C MET A 1 -16.09 -2.46 -4.33
N ILE A 2 -15.26 -2.10 -5.31
CA ILE A 2 -13.80 -2.31 -5.18
C ILE A 2 -13.22 -1.35 -4.15
N ARG A 3 -12.40 -1.86 -3.27
CA ARG A 3 -11.68 -1.07 -2.28
C ARG A 3 -10.18 -1.18 -2.56
N TYR A 4 -9.48 -0.08 -2.40
CA TYR A 4 -8.09 0.05 -2.81
C TYR A 4 -7.17 0.25 -1.60
N LEU A 5 -6.03 -0.42 -1.65
CA LEU A 5 -4.93 -0.21 -0.72
C LEU A 5 -3.76 0.36 -1.53
N LEU A 6 -3.51 1.66 -1.39
CA LEU A 6 -2.39 2.29 -2.07
C LEU A 6 -1.10 1.95 -1.32
N ASP A 7 -0.08 1.52 -2.06
CA ASP A 7 1.22 1.28 -1.47
C ASP A 7 1.94 2.60 -1.11
N THR A 8 3.06 2.48 -0.46
CA THR A 8 3.84 3.63 0.01
C THR A 8 4.24 4.56 -1.14
N ASN A 9 4.70 4.00 -2.26
CA ASN A 9 5.14 4.80 -3.40
C ASN A 9 4.00 5.59 -4.05
N ALA A 10 2.81 5.01 -4.13
CA ALA A 10 1.64 5.73 -4.64
C ALA A 10 1.33 6.96 -3.79
N TRP A 11 1.40 6.83 -2.46
CA TRP A 11 1.21 7.97 -1.57
C TRP A 11 2.32 9.00 -1.67
N ILE A 12 3.58 8.57 -1.85
CA ILE A 12 4.70 9.50 -2.04
C ILE A 12 4.49 10.35 -3.30
N VAL A 13 4.05 9.74 -4.39
CA VAL A 13 3.72 10.46 -5.64
C VAL A 13 2.62 11.49 -5.39
N TYR A 14 1.56 11.09 -4.67
CA TYR A 14 0.46 11.99 -4.31
C TYR A 14 0.96 13.17 -3.45
N LEU A 15 1.80 12.91 -2.45
CA LEU A 15 2.30 13.93 -1.52
C LEU A 15 3.22 14.95 -2.19
N LYS A 16 3.83 14.63 -3.34
CA LYS A 16 4.63 15.58 -4.11
C LYS A 16 3.79 16.71 -4.73
N GLY A 17 2.47 16.62 -4.67
CA GLY A 17 1.57 17.70 -5.05
C GLY A 17 1.40 17.95 -6.54
N ARG A 18 1.99 17.12 -7.38
CA ARG A 18 1.85 17.25 -8.84
C ARG A 18 0.54 16.60 -9.30
N GLN A 19 -0.01 17.12 -10.40
CA GLN A 19 -1.12 16.43 -11.06
C GLN A 19 -0.60 15.14 -11.65
N THR A 20 -1.12 14.01 -11.19
CA THR A 20 -0.68 12.67 -11.57
C THR A 20 -1.88 11.76 -11.79
N GLY A 21 -1.64 10.58 -12.37
CA GLY A 21 -2.66 9.55 -12.48
C GLY A 21 -3.23 9.15 -11.13
N VAL A 22 -2.37 9.06 -10.10
CA VAL A 22 -2.82 8.74 -8.74
C VAL A 22 -3.83 9.79 -8.25
N ARG A 23 -3.51 11.05 -8.39
CA ARG A 23 -4.41 12.15 -7.97
C ARG A 23 -5.73 12.10 -8.74
N SER A 24 -5.68 11.89 -10.04
CA SER A 24 -6.88 11.82 -10.89
C SER A 24 -7.79 10.66 -10.47
N HIS A 25 -7.22 9.49 -10.17
CA HIS A 25 -7.99 8.35 -9.70
C HIS A 25 -8.61 8.63 -8.32
N LEU A 26 -7.85 9.22 -7.40
CA LEU A 26 -8.37 9.53 -6.07
C LEU A 26 -9.54 10.51 -6.11
N GLU A 27 -9.52 11.47 -7.04
CA GLU A 27 -10.58 12.46 -7.17
C GLU A 27 -11.92 11.84 -7.56
N VAL A 28 -11.93 10.73 -8.27
CA VAL A 28 -13.18 10.07 -8.71
C VAL A 28 -13.61 8.93 -7.79
N CYS A 29 -12.77 8.50 -6.86
CA CYS A 29 -13.12 7.47 -5.89
C CYS A 29 -13.91 8.07 -4.73
N SER A 30 -14.85 7.30 -4.16
CA SER A 30 -15.44 7.67 -2.89
C SER A 30 -14.43 7.43 -1.77
N ARG A 31 -14.60 8.18 -0.67
CA ARG A 31 -13.71 8.06 0.50
C ARG A 31 -13.62 6.63 1.03
N HIS A 32 -14.74 5.91 1.00
CA HIS A 32 -14.82 4.53 1.51
C HIS A 32 -14.04 3.52 0.67
N GLN A 33 -13.71 3.87 -0.56
CA GLN A 33 -12.95 2.98 -1.43
C GLN A 33 -11.45 3.02 -1.16
N ILE A 34 -10.95 4.05 -0.46
CA ILE A 34 -9.52 4.24 -0.23
C ILE A 34 -9.18 3.81 1.19
N THR A 35 -8.22 2.90 1.30
CA THR A 35 -7.79 2.35 2.60
C THR A 35 -6.28 2.47 2.74
N THR A 36 -5.80 2.24 3.95
CA THR A 36 -4.37 2.15 4.26
C THR A 36 -4.11 0.98 5.20
N CYS A 37 -2.84 0.76 5.52
CA CYS A 37 -2.45 -0.31 6.43
C CYS A 37 -1.26 0.13 7.29
N SER A 38 -1.03 -0.60 8.37
CA SER A 38 0.04 -0.28 9.32
C SER A 38 1.43 -0.28 8.69
N ILE A 39 1.67 -1.07 7.65
CA ILE A 39 2.97 -1.12 6.98
C ILE A 39 3.21 0.18 6.20
N VAL A 40 2.20 0.66 5.48
CA VAL A 40 2.27 1.96 4.77
C VAL A 40 2.50 3.09 5.76
N TRP A 41 1.77 3.09 6.88
CA TRP A 41 2.00 4.04 7.98
C TRP A 41 3.46 4.02 8.42
N ALA A 42 4.00 2.84 8.70
CA ALA A 42 5.37 2.69 9.18
C ALA A 42 6.39 3.24 8.18
N GLU A 43 6.21 2.93 6.89
CA GLU A 43 7.12 3.40 5.86
C GLU A 43 7.05 4.91 5.66
N LEU A 44 5.86 5.49 5.66
CA LEU A 44 5.70 6.94 5.50
C LEU A 44 6.19 7.72 6.71
N LEU A 45 5.93 7.23 7.92
CA LEU A 45 6.45 7.85 9.15
C LEU A 45 7.98 7.77 9.21
N HIS A 46 8.55 6.63 8.83
CA HIS A 46 10.01 6.48 8.74
C HIS A 46 10.60 7.44 7.70
N GLY A 47 9.96 7.56 6.54
CA GLY A 47 10.37 8.51 5.51
C GLY A 47 10.37 9.95 6.00
N ALA A 48 9.39 10.31 6.82
CA ALA A 48 9.30 11.66 7.41
C ALA A 48 10.50 11.99 8.31
N ARG A 49 11.07 11.00 8.99
CA ARG A 49 12.23 11.17 9.87
C ARG A 49 13.50 11.60 9.16
N LYS A 50 13.57 11.41 7.85
CA LYS A 50 14.75 11.74 7.05
C LYS A 50 14.85 13.23 6.72
N TYR A 51 13.84 14.03 7.03
CA TYR A 51 13.81 15.46 6.74
C TYR A 51 14.26 16.28 7.97
N GLU A 52 14.62 17.54 7.74
CA GLU A 52 15.05 18.45 8.80
C GLU A 52 13.94 18.79 9.79
N ASN A 53 12.69 18.75 9.34
CA ASN A 53 11.51 19.03 10.17
C ASN A 53 10.57 17.82 10.22
N PRO A 54 10.99 16.73 10.89
CA PRO A 54 10.21 15.48 10.88
C PRO A 54 8.81 15.64 11.46
N THR A 55 8.62 16.48 12.46
CA THR A 55 7.30 16.70 13.08
C THR A 55 6.28 17.22 12.07
N GLU A 56 6.66 18.17 11.22
CA GLU A 56 5.77 18.68 10.19
C GLU A 56 5.44 17.60 9.15
N ARG A 57 6.44 16.84 8.74
CA ARG A 57 6.25 15.74 7.78
C ARG A 57 5.35 14.65 8.34
N GLU A 58 5.54 14.29 9.59
CA GLU A 58 4.66 13.32 10.28
C GLU A 58 3.23 13.83 10.34
N SER A 59 3.03 15.12 10.63
CA SER A 59 1.70 15.72 10.64
C SER A 59 1.00 15.61 9.29
N ARG A 60 1.74 15.76 8.19
CA ARG A 60 1.18 15.57 6.84
C ARG A 60 0.72 14.15 6.61
N VAL A 61 1.53 13.17 7.04
CA VAL A 61 1.18 11.74 6.95
C VAL A 61 -0.09 11.47 7.75
N GLU A 62 -0.15 11.97 8.98
CA GLU A 62 -1.32 11.80 9.83
C GLU A 62 -2.59 12.39 9.21
N ARG A 63 -2.53 13.60 8.70
CA ARG A 63 -3.68 14.24 8.05
C ARG A 63 -4.16 13.47 6.83
N LEU A 64 -3.23 12.81 6.13
CA LEU A 64 -3.55 12.03 4.95
C LEU A 64 -4.22 10.70 5.31
N LEU A 65 -3.66 9.97 6.27
CA LEU A 65 -4.02 8.58 6.52
C LEU A 65 -5.06 8.38 7.63
N LEU A 66 -5.11 9.26 8.63
CA LEU A 66 -6.07 9.10 9.75
C LEU A 66 -7.54 9.01 9.32
N PRO A 67 -7.99 9.76 8.30
CA PRO A 67 -9.38 9.65 7.87
C PRO A 67 -9.72 8.32 7.19
N LEU A 68 -8.73 7.52 6.79
CA LEU A 68 -8.93 6.29 6.04
C LEU A 68 -9.08 5.10 6.97
N GLU A 69 -9.84 4.10 6.52
CA GLU A 69 -9.85 2.82 7.23
C GLU A 69 -8.47 2.18 7.17
N ASN A 70 -7.97 1.75 8.32
CA ASN A 70 -6.65 1.13 8.44
C ASN A 70 -6.79 -0.36 8.69
N PHE A 71 -5.93 -1.14 8.05
CA PHE A 71 -5.84 -2.58 8.27
C PHE A 71 -4.47 -2.92 8.82
N ASP A 72 -4.44 -3.68 9.89
CA ASP A 72 -3.20 -4.12 10.52
C ASP A 72 -2.76 -5.48 9.98
N PHE A 73 -1.49 -5.80 10.16
CA PHE A 73 -0.98 -7.12 9.87
C PHE A 73 -1.38 -8.05 11.02
N ASP A 74 -2.57 -8.63 10.89
CA ASP A 74 -3.19 -9.49 11.90
C ASP A 74 -2.97 -10.97 11.58
N LEU A 75 -3.64 -11.85 12.32
CA LEU A 75 -3.48 -13.30 12.12
C LEU A 75 -3.94 -13.74 10.73
N ALA A 76 -5.02 -13.18 10.21
CA ALA A 76 -5.49 -13.51 8.86
C ALA A 76 -4.43 -13.13 7.81
N ALA A 77 -3.86 -11.93 7.94
CA ALA A 77 -2.77 -11.48 7.07
C ALA A 77 -1.54 -12.38 7.22
N ALA A 78 -1.20 -12.80 8.44
CA ALA A 78 -0.07 -13.69 8.68
C ALA A 78 -0.24 -15.04 7.98
N ARG A 79 -1.46 -15.58 7.94
CA ARG A 79 -1.74 -16.83 7.22
C ARG A 79 -1.55 -16.67 5.72
N HIS A 80 -2.02 -15.57 5.14
CA HIS A 80 -1.77 -15.27 3.72
C HIS A 80 -0.29 -15.07 3.43
N TYR A 81 0.43 -14.40 4.33
CA TYR A 81 1.86 -14.20 4.22
C TYR A 81 2.60 -15.54 4.11
N ALA A 82 2.30 -16.48 4.98
CA ALA A 82 2.98 -17.77 5.00
C ALA A 82 2.76 -18.55 3.69
N VAL A 83 1.54 -18.57 3.19
CA VAL A 83 1.20 -19.23 1.93
C VAL A 83 1.85 -18.57 0.74
N SER A 84 1.74 -17.25 0.65
CA SER A 84 2.28 -16.47 -0.47
C SER A 84 3.81 -16.52 -0.51
N ARG A 85 4.45 -16.34 0.63
CA ARG A 85 5.91 -16.38 0.71
C ARG A 85 6.45 -17.75 0.29
N HIS A 86 5.83 -18.82 0.76
CA HIS A 86 6.25 -20.17 0.39
C HIS A 86 6.12 -20.39 -1.12
N ALA A 87 5.01 -19.96 -1.72
CA ALA A 87 4.80 -20.08 -3.15
C ALA A 87 5.85 -19.29 -3.96
N LEU A 88 6.16 -18.07 -3.52
CA LEU A 88 7.15 -17.22 -4.20
C LEU A 88 8.57 -17.80 -4.07
N GLU A 89 8.92 -18.30 -2.90
CA GLU A 89 10.23 -18.97 -2.69
C GLU A 89 10.36 -20.18 -3.58
N LYS A 90 9.32 -20.99 -3.66
CA LYS A 90 9.31 -22.21 -4.46
C LYS A 90 9.43 -21.90 -5.96
N ALA A 91 8.86 -20.80 -6.42
CA ALA A 91 8.93 -20.34 -7.81
C ALA A 91 10.21 -19.56 -8.13
N GLY A 92 11.04 -19.25 -7.12
CA GLY A 92 12.21 -18.40 -7.30
C GLY A 92 11.88 -16.95 -7.64
N MET A 93 10.72 -16.46 -7.17
CA MET A 93 10.20 -15.14 -7.54
C MET A 93 9.91 -14.27 -6.31
N ILE A 94 10.87 -14.22 -5.39
CA ILE A 94 10.75 -13.47 -4.13
C ILE A 94 10.55 -11.97 -4.43
N ILE A 95 9.73 -11.32 -3.59
CA ILE A 95 9.53 -9.86 -3.63
C ILE A 95 10.02 -9.24 -2.31
N GLY A 96 10.09 -7.91 -2.26
CA GLY A 96 10.45 -7.20 -1.03
C GLY A 96 9.54 -7.55 0.13
N LEU A 97 10.10 -7.65 1.34
CA LEU A 97 9.34 -8.10 2.51
C LEU A 97 8.18 -7.15 2.86
N ASN A 98 8.40 -5.84 2.81
CA ASN A 98 7.32 -4.89 3.09
C ASN A 98 6.20 -4.99 2.05
N ASP A 99 6.53 -5.17 0.79
CA ASP A 99 5.53 -5.37 -0.27
C ASP A 99 4.75 -6.65 -0.03
N LEU A 100 5.41 -7.71 0.44
CA LEU A 100 4.74 -8.96 0.77
C LEU A 100 3.80 -8.80 1.96
N LEU A 101 4.17 -8.01 2.96
CA LEU A 101 3.29 -7.69 4.10
C LEU A 101 2.05 -6.92 3.63
N ILE A 102 2.23 -5.92 2.78
CA ILE A 102 1.13 -5.15 2.19
C ILE A 102 0.20 -6.07 1.38
N ALA A 103 0.78 -6.91 0.52
CA ALA A 103 0.02 -7.86 -0.28
C ALA A 103 -0.79 -8.82 0.59
N SER A 104 -0.21 -9.28 1.69
CA SER A 104 -0.88 -10.21 2.62
C SER A 104 -2.08 -9.56 3.31
N ILE A 105 -1.94 -8.31 3.70
CA ILE A 105 -3.05 -7.53 4.27
C ILE A 105 -4.16 -7.36 3.22
N ALA A 106 -3.79 -7.05 1.99
CA ALA A 106 -4.77 -6.88 0.91
C ALA A 106 -5.53 -8.18 0.63
N LEU A 107 -4.85 -9.33 0.59
CA LEU A 107 -5.49 -10.62 0.40
C LEU A 107 -6.46 -10.95 1.53
N ALA A 108 -6.05 -10.68 2.78
CA ALA A 108 -6.88 -10.96 3.94
C ALA A 108 -8.17 -10.11 3.99
N ASN A 109 -8.18 -8.95 3.33
CA ASN A 109 -9.27 -7.99 3.41
C ASN A 109 -9.93 -7.71 2.05
N ASP A 110 -9.61 -8.51 1.05
CA ASP A 110 -10.19 -8.40 -0.30
C ASP A 110 -9.99 -7.01 -0.92
N LEU A 111 -8.79 -6.47 -0.78
CA LEU A 111 -8.43 -5.15 -1.30
C LEU A 111 -7.64 -5.29 -2.60
N THR A 112 -7.78 -4.31 -3.47
CA THR A 112 -6.94 -4.17 -4.67
C THR A 112 -5.75 -3.27 -4.34
N VAL A 113 -4.54 -3.77 -4.53
CA VAL A 113 -3.33 -2.97 -4.32
C VAL A 113 -3.14 -2.01 -5.48
N VAL A 114 -2.85 -0.76 -5.16
CA VAL A 114 -2.48 0.26 -6.15
C VAL A 114 -0.98 0.52 -6.00
N SER A 115 -0.24 0.24 -7.06
CA SER A 115 1.23 0.38 -7.07
C SER A 115 1.72 0.59 -8.50
N ASN A 116 2.83 1.29 -8.64
CA ASN A 116 3.55 1.28 -9.91
C ASN A 116 4.57 0.13 -9.99
N ASN A 117 4.79 -0.58 -8.89
CA ASN A 117 5.64 -1.77 -8.84
C ASN A 117 4.82 -3.02 -9.15
N THR A 118 4.15 -3.02 -10.30
CA THR A 118 3.23 -4.09 -10.68
C THR A 118 3.94 -5.42 -10.90
N ASP A 119 5.19 -5.40 -11.36
CA ASP A 119 5.94 -6.63 -11.62
C ASP A 119 6.09 -7.49 -10.36
N GLU A 120 6.41 -6.89 -9.21
CA GLU A 120 6.51 -7.63 -7.97
C GLU A 120 5.14 -8.05 -7.44
N PHE A 121 4.19 -7.13 -7.34
CA PHE A 121 2.88 -7.45 -6.77
C PHE A 121 2.12 -8.50 -7.58
N LYS A 122 2.28 -8.49 -8.91
CA LYS A 122 1.63 -9.50 -9.77
C LYS A 122 2.14 -10.91 -9.56
N ARG A 123 3.31 -11.06 -8.95
CA ARG A 123 3.83 -12.39 -8.61
C ARG A 123 3.03 -13.07 -7.49
N VAL A 124 2.33 -12.29 -6.67
CA VAL A 124 1.57 -12.82 -5.53
C VAL A 124 0.26 -13.45 -6.03
N PRO A 125 0.08 -14.77 -5.83
CA PRO A 125 -1.10 -15.46 -6.34
C PRO A 125 -2.39 -14.89 -5.75
N GLY A 126 -3.37 -14.63 -6.61
CA GLY A 126 -4.70 -14.16 -6.21
C GLY A 126 -4.80 -12.68 -5.89
N LEU A 127 -3.70 -11.93 -5.91
CA LEU A 127 -3.72 -10.50 -5.62
C LEU A 127 -4.17 -9.69 -6.83
N ARG A 128 -5.11 -8.78 -6.61
CA ARG A 128 -5.50 -7.80 -7.63
C ARG A 128 -4.63 -6.56 -7.49
N VAL A 129 -4.09 -6.10 -8.62
CA VAL A 129 -3.16 -4.96 -8.67
C VAL A 129 -3.59 -4.01 -9.78
N GLU A 130 -3.57 -2.71 -9.49
CA GLU A 130 -3.78 -1.66 -10.49
C GLU A 130 -2.61 -0.67 -10.44
N ASP A 131 -2.26 -0.16 -11.60
CA ASP A 131 -1.28 0.91 -11.74
C ASP A 131 -2.03 2.20 -12.09
N TRP A 132 -1.94 3.19 -11.21
CA TRP A 132 -2.59 4.49 -11.41
C TRP A 132 -1.63 5.57 -11.89
N SER A 133 -0.41 5.20 -12.28
CA SER A 133 0.63 6.17 -12.64
C SER A 133 0.42 6.84 -14.00
N ALA A 134 -0.46 6.32 -14.81
CA ALA A 134 -0.72 6.86 -16.14
C ALA A 134 -1.75 7.98 -16.15
#